data_453a90372fe22813623ecd20575d36db
#
_entry.id   453a90372fe22813623ecd20575d36db
#
_cell.length_a   1.000
_cell.length_b   1.000
_cell.length_c   1.000
_cell.angle_alpha   90.00
_cell.angle_beta   90.00
_cell.angle_gamma   90.00
#
_symmetry.space_group_name_H-M   'P 1'
#
loop_
_entity.id
_entity.type
_entity.pdbx_description
1 polymer ?
#
loop_
_entity_poly.entity_id
_entity_poly.type
_entity_poly.pdbx_seq_one_letter_code
_entity_poly.pdbx_strand_id
1 'polypeptide(L)'
;GGAALYRVEARRQAKARKPSPAVLASRALGEMFITTGVLMLLFVGYQLWWTNVRAHAQAGSEADQLQKDWASGKGAPGTFSAGQGFALLHIPKLDVVVPIAEGVSNKKVLDKGMVGHYGEGTLATPMPDAKTGNFGLAGHRNTHGEPFRYINRLQPGDAIVVETQDEYFVYKMASMLPVTSPSNTSVLNAVPPGSGFTQPGRYITLTTCTPEFTSKYRLIVWGKMVEERPRSKGKPDALVE
;
A
#
# COMPACT_ATOMS: atom_id res chain seq x y z
N GLY A 1 -38.28 40.80 61.80
CA GLY A 1 -38.65 39.55 61.09
C GLY A 1 -38.18 39.46 59.63
N GLY A 2 -37.81 40.56 58.93
CA GLY A 2 -37.51 40.56 57.47
C GLY A 2 -36.25 39.83 57.06
N ALA A 3 -35.18 39.87 57.84
CA ALA A 3 -33.91 39.24 57.51
C ALA A 3 -33.98 37.69 57.50
N ALA A 4 -34.80 37.09 58.32
CA ALA A 4 -35.00 35.65 58.39
C ALA A 4 -35.79 35.14 57.15
N LEU A 5 -36.79 35.84 56.74
CA LEU A 5 -37.56 35.54 55.52
C LEU A 5 -36.71 35.66 54.27
N TYR A 6 -35.88 36.68 54.17
CA TYR A 6 -34.97 36.87 53.04
C TYR A 6 -33.93 35.71 52.92
N ARG A 7 -33.42 35.23 54.03
CA ARG A 7 -32.51 34.08 54.07
C ARG A 7 -33.19 32.77 53.66
N VAL A 8 -34.43 32.57 54.04
CA VAL A 8 -35.22 31.39 53.67
C VAL A 8 -35.53 31.40 52.16
N GLU A 9 -35.90 32.55 51.64
CA GLU A 9 -36.22 32.74 50.23
C GLU A 9 -34.97 32.59 49.35
N ALA A 10 -33.83 33.18 49.76
CA ALA A 10 -32.55 33.01 49.09
C ALA A 10 -32.09 31.54 49.09
N ARG A 11 -32.30 30.79 50.17
CA ARG A 11 -32.02 29.36 50.25
C ARG A 11 -32.94 28.53 49.34
N ARG A 12 -34.25 28.90 49.24
CA ARG A 12 -35.20 28.25 48.35
C ARG A 12 -34.81 28.48 46.87
N GLN A 13 -34.45 29.71 46.50
CA GLN A 13 -34.00 30.05 45.16
C GLN A 13 -32.69 29.37 44.81
N ALA A 14 -31.71 29.27 45.74
CA ALA A 14 -30.49 28.56 45.54
C ALA A 14 -30.70 27.04 45.39
N LYS A 15 -31.71 26.49 46.10
CA LYS A 15 -32.05 25.06 45.98
C LYS A 15 -32.81 24.75 44.69
N ALA A 16 -33.65 25.71 44.21
CA ALA A 16 -34.34 25.60 42.90
C ALA A 16 -33.40 25.75 41.71
N ARG A 17 -32.25 26.41 41.88
CA ARG A 17 -31.21 26.54 40.84
C ARG A 17 -30.27 25.35 40.74
N LYS A 18 -30.29 24.44 41.71
CA LYS A 18 -29.47 23.21 41.64
C LYS A 18 -30.11 22.23 40.67
N PRO A 19 -29.36 21.75 39.66
CA PRO A 19 -29.91 20.77 38.74
C PRO A 19 -30.34 19.51 39.52
N SER A 20 -31.42 18.88 39.11
CA SER A 20 -31.87 17.64 39.74
C SER A 20 -30.85 16.52 39.53
N PRO A 21 -30.79 15.53 40.44
CA PRO A 21 -29.90 14.39 40.28
C PRO A 21 -30.05 13.69 38.92
N ALA A 22 -31.27 13.64 38.37
CA ALA A 22 -31.52 13.07 37.06
C ALA A 22 -30.87 13.87 35.93
N VAL A 23 -30.89 15.22 36.03
CA VAL A 23 -30.23 16.11 35.06
C VAL A 23 -28.70 15.96 35.13
N LEU A 24 -28.16 15.85 36.34
CA LEU A 24 -26.74 15.62 36.54
C LEU A 24 -26.30 14.24 35.97
N ALA A 25 -27.11 13.21 36.22
CA ALA A 25 -26.83 11.86 35.69
C ALA A 25 -26.91 11.82 34.16
N SER A 26 -27.91 12.48 33.56
CA SER A 26 -28.04 12.55 32.09
C SER A 26 -26.87 13.32 31.44
N ARG A 27 -26.42 14.41 32.09
CA ARG A 27 -25.22 15.16 31.64
C ARG A 27 -23.95 14.29 31.71
N ALA A 28 -23.73 13.61 32.83
CA ALA A 28 -22.58 12.74 33.00
C ALA A 28 -22.57 11.60 31.97
N LEU A 29 -23.75 11.00 31.72
CA LEU A 29 -23.89 9.99 30.66
C LEU A 29 -23.60 10.57 29.27
N GLY A 30 -24.15 11.76 28.96
CA GLY A 30 -23.89 12.43 27.68
C GLY A 30 -22.42 12.76 27.48
N GLU A 31 -21.75 13.31 28.51
CA GLU A 31 -20.31 13.58 28.48
C GLU A 31 -19.47 12.29 28.32
N MET A 32 -19.86 11.22 28.98
CA MET A 32 -19.20 9.92 28.83
C MET A 32 -19.33 9.38 27.39
N PHE A 33 -20.51 9.46 26.78
CA PHE A 33 -20.72 9.02 25.39
C PHE A 33 -19.93 9.88 24.40
N ILE A 34 -19.92 11.20 24.57
CA ILE A 34 -19.15 12.11 23.72
C ILE A 34 -17.68 11.83 23.85
N THR A 35 -17.17 11.71 25.08
CA THR A 35 -15.75 11.42 25.34
C THR A 35 -15.34 10.08 24.74
N THR A 36 -16.14 9.03 24.95
CA THR A 36 -15.89 7.71 24.36
C THR A 36 -15.90 7.76 22.85
N GLY A 37 -16.86 8.46 22.24
CA GLY A 37 -16.95 8.65 20.80
C GLY A 37 -15.73 9.36 20.22
N VAL A 38 -15.28 10.44 20.87
CA VAL A 38 -14.07 11.18 20.46
C VAL A 38 -12.82 10.30 20.59
N LEU A 39 -12.67 9.57 21.71
CA LEU A 39 -11.55 8.65 21.91
C LEU A 39 -11.53 7.53 20.87
N MET A 40 -12.70 6.98 20.51
CA MET A 40 -12.79 5.97 19.45
C MET A 40 -12.38 6.53 18.09
N LEU A 41 -12.81 7.73 17.73
CA LEU A 41 -12.40 8.39 16.48
C LEU A 41 -10.90 8.66 16.45
N LEU A 42 -10.33 9.15 17.55
CA LEU A 42 -8.89 9.36 17.68
C LEU A 42 -8.11 8.04 17.58
N PHE A 43 -8.64 6.98 18.17
CA PHE A 43 -8.04 5.65 18.11
C PHE A 43 -8.05 5.09 16.68
N VAL A 44 -9.15 5.21 15.95
CA VAL A 44 -9.25 4.81 14.54
C VAL A 44 -8.27 5.62 13.69
N GLY A 45 -8.23 6.94 13.85
CA GLY A 45 -7.29 7.81 13.15
C GLY A 45 -5.83 7.44 13.45
N TYR A 46 -5.50 7.17 14.71
CA TYR A 46 -4.18 6.71 15.12
C TYR A 46 -3.83 5.35 14.49
N GLN A 47 -4.75 4.38 14.50
CA GLN A 47 -4.52 3.07 13.92
C GLN A 47 -4.23 3.15 12.41
N LEU A 48 -5.00 3.92 11.66
CA LEU A 48 -4.81 4.11 10.23
C LEU A 48 -3.49 4.83 9.92
N TRP A 49 -3.19 5.90 10.64
CA TRP A 49 -1.94 6.65 10.48
C TRP A 49 -0.72 5.82 10.88
N TRP A 50 -0.78 5.16 12.04
CA TRP A 50 0.33 4.39 12.58
C TRP A 50 0.70 3.17 11.74
N THR A 51 -0.30 2.47 11.18
CA THR A 51 -0.05 1.34 10.28
C THR A 51 0.69 1.78 9.02
N ASN A 52 0.34 2.92 8.45
CA ASN A 52 1.04 3.47 7.29
C ASN A 52 2.48 3.91 7.64
N VAL A 53 2.66 4.62 8.74
CA VAL A 53 4.01 5.04 9.20
C VAL A 53 4.92 3.83 9.44
N ARG A 54 4.40 2.80 10.12
CA ARG A 54 5.17 1.57 10.34
C ARG A 54 5.52 0.85 9.05
N ALA A 55 4.57 0.71 8.14
CA ALA A 55 4.79 0.03 6.87
C ALA A 55 5.83 0.78 6.01
N HIS A 56 5.76 2.11 5.93
CA HIS A 56 6.79 2.91 5.27
C HIS A 56 8.17 2.73 5.90
N ALA A 57 8.26 2.75 7.24
CA ALA A 57 9.52 2.54 7.93
C ALA A 57 10.10 1.14 7.69
N GLN A 58 9.26 0.10 7.69
CA GLN A 58 9.68 -1.26 7.40
C GLN A 58 10.14 -1.42 5.95
N ALA A 59 9.37 -0.91 5.00
CA ALA A 59 9.74 -0.95 3.57
C ALA A 59 11.03 -0.17 3.31
N GLY A 60 11.20 1.01 3.92
CA GLY A 60 12.45 1.79 3.82
C GLY A 60 13.65 1.04 4.38
N SER A 61 13.51 0.43 5.56
CA SER A 61 14.58 -0.38 6.16
C SER A 61 14.95 -1.59 5.29
N GLU A 62 13.98 -2.24 4.69
CA GLU A 62 14.22 -3.37 3.77
C GLU A 62 14.94 -2.90 2.50
N ALA A 63 14.53 -1.76 1.92
CA ALA A 63 15.20 -1.18 0.76
C ALA A 63 16.66 -0.83 1.05
N ASP A 64 16.93 -0.20 2.19
CA ASP A 64 18.28 0.13 2.63
C ASP A 64 19.13 -1.12 2.85
N GLN A 65 18.54 -2.17 3.43
CA GLN A 65 19.24 -3.43 3.64
C GLN A 65 19.59 -4.11 2.32
N LEU A 66 18.64 -4.16 1.37
CA LEU A 66 18.89 -4.68 0.04
C LEU A 66 20.05 -3.96 -0.66
N GLN A 67 20.06 -2.63 -0.62
CA GLN A 67 21.13 -1.85 -1.24
C GLN A 67 22.50 -2.11 -0.58
N LYS A 68 22.54 -2.24 0.76
CA LYS A 68 23.77 -2.60 1.49
C LYS A 68 24.26 -3.99 1.14
N ASP A 69 23.34 -4.97 1.06
CA ASP A 69 23.67 -6.35 0.70
C ASP A 69 24.22 -6.43 -0.73
N TRP A 70 23.61 -5.70 -1.66
CA TRP A 70 24.10 -5.59 -3.04
C TRP A 70 25.50 -4.94 -3.12
N ALA A 71 25.70 -3.86 -2.38
CA ALA A 71 27.01 -3.19 -2.32
C ALA A 71 28.11 -4.08 -1.74
N SER A 72 27.75 -4.99 -0.82
CA SER A 72 28.69 -5.95 -0.21
C SER A 72 28.83 -7.27 -0.98
N GLY A 73 28.13 -7.45 -2.12
CA GLY A 73 28.14 -8.67 -2.90
C GLY A 73 27.44 -9.87 -2.25
N LYS A 74 26.63 -9.63 -1.23
CA LYS A 74 25.94 -10.70 -0.48
C LYS A 74 24.61 -11.15 -1.11
N GLY A 75 24.12 -10.50 -2.13
CA GLY A 75 22.90 -10.90 -2.81
C GLY A 75 23.22 -12.04 -3.79
N ALA A 76 22.69 -13.22 -3.58
CA ALA A 76 22.81 -14.30 -4.54
C ALA A 76 21.69 -14.21 -5.58
N PRO A 77 22.00 -14.27 -6.89
CA PRO A 77 20.96 -14.57 -7.88
C PRO A 77 20.46 -16.00 -7.63
N GLY A 78 19.13 -16.18 -7.58
CA GLY A 78 18.58 -17.52 -7.35
C GLY A 78 17.13 -17.50 -6.95
N THR A 79 16.69 -18.59 -6.36
CA THR A 79 15.36 -18.72 -5.77
C THR A 79 15.30 -18.00 -4.43
N PHE A 80 14.27 -17.16 -4.26
CA PHE A 80 14.04 -16.40 -3.04
C PHE A 80 13.00 -17.09 -2.16
N SER A 81 13.20 -17.02 -0.85
CA SER A 81 12.22 -17.54 0.11
C SER A 81 11.02 -16.61 0.24
N ALA A 82 9.87 -17.17 0.58
CA ALA A 82 8.65 -16.38 0.81
C ALA A 82 8.85 -15.26 1.84
N GLY A 83 8.64 -14.02 1.42
CA GLY A 83 8.86 -12.81 2.21
C GLY A 83 10.25 -12.20 2.12
N GLN A 84 11.16 -12.83 1.37
CA GLN A 84 12.50 -12.30 1.13
C GLN A 84 12.45 -11.20 0.06
N GLY A 85 12.95 -9.99 0.39
CA GLY A 85 13.14 -8.92 -0.57
C GLY A 85 14.27 -9.26 -1.56
N PHE A 86 14.08 -8.94 -2.85
CA PHE A 86 15.07 -9.24 -3.89
C PHE A 86 15.25 -8.14 -4.93
N ALA A 87 14.34 -7.19 -4.99
CA ALA A 87 14.37 -6.11 -5.96
C ALA A 87 13.75 -4.82 -5.39
N LEU A 88 13.92 -3.70 -6.09
CA LEU A 88 13.24 -2.45 -5.85
C LEU A 88 12.36 -2.11 -7.05
N LEU A 89 11.14 -1.71 -6.80
CA LEU A 89 10.23 -1.16 -7.79
C LEU A 89 10.29 0.36 -7.74
N HIS A 90 10.56 0.98 -8.89
CA HIS A 90 10.52 2.43 -9.06
C HIS A 90 9.40 2.79 -10.03
N ILE A 91 8.54 3.73 -9.64
CA ILE A 91 7.54 4.35 -10.52
C ILE A 91 7.73 5.86 -10.41
N PRO A 92 8.64 6.46 -11.21
CA PRO A 92 9.06 7.86 -11.05
C PRO A 92 7.91 8.85 -11.06
N LYS A 93 6.95 8.68 -11.98
CA LYS A 93 5.76 9.54 -12.08
C LYS A 93 4.94 9.63 -10.80
N LEU A 94 4.98 8.61 -9.96
CA LEU A 94 4.22 8.52 -8.71
C LEU A 94 5.09 8.71 -7.47
N ASP A 95 6.38 8.97 -7.64
CA ASP A 95 7.38 9.06 -6.57
C ASP A 95 7.40 7.79 -5.69
N VAL A 96 7.27 6.62 -6.32
CA VAL A 96 7.25 5.32 -5.64
C VAL A 96 8.60 4.65 -5.77
N VAL A 97 9.20 4.33 -4.64
CA VAL A 97 10.35 3.43 -4.51
C VAL A 97 10.03 2.44 -3.39
N VAL A 98 9.88 1.17 -3.72
CA VAL A 98 9.42 0.16 -2.76
C VAL A 98 10.09 -1.19 -3.00
N PRO A 99 10.45 -1.95 -1.94
CA PRO A 99 10.98 -3.30 -2.10
C PRO A 99 9.96 -4.25 -2.71
N ILE A 100 10.45 -5.15 -3.57
CA ILE A 100 9.73 -6.32 -4.05
C ILE A 100 10.23 -7.53 -3.28
N ALA A 101 9.30 -8.27 -2.68
CA ALA A 101 9.60 -9.52 -1.99
C ALA A 101 8.90 -10.70 -2.67
N GLU A 102 9.42 -11.89 -2.46
CA GLU A 102 8.84 -13.12 -2.98
C GLU A 102 7.55 -13.47 -2.25
N GLY A 103 6.49 -13.77 -3.00
CA GLY A 103 5.17 -14.12 -2.49
C GLY A 103 4.26 -12.92 -2.26
N VAL A 104 2.96 -13.19 -2.17
CA VAL A 104 1.89 -12.17 -2.00
C VAL A 104 1.15 -12.30 -0.66
N SER A 105 1.80 -12.85 0.34
CA SER A 105 1.24 -12.98 1.68
C SER A 105 1.05 -11.60 2.33
N ASN A 106 -0.15 -11.29 2.79
CA ASN A 106 -0.42 -10.05 3.52
C ASN A 106 0.57 -9.89 4.68
N LYS A 107 0.61 -10.85 5.60
CA LYS A 107 1.41 -10.77 6.83
C LYS A 107 2.92 -10.70 6.60
N LYS A 108 3.43 -11.44 5.58
CA LYS A 108 4.87 -11.54 5.35
C LYS A 108 5.40 -10.43 4.45
N VAL A 109 4.57 -9.89 3.54
CA VAL A 109 4.98 -8.96 2.49
C VAL A 109 4.13 -7.68 2.48
N LEU A 110 2.85 -7.80 2.12
CA LEU A 110 2.04 -6.63 1.77
C LEU A 110 1.79 -5.70 2.97
N ASP A 111 1.52 -6.24 4.16
CA ASP A 111 1.29 -5.45 5.38
C ASP A 111 2.57 -4.80 5.94
N LYS A 112 3.73 -5.16 5.39
CA LYS A 112 5.01 -4.49 5.66
C LYS A 112 5.30 -3.32 4.72
N GLY A 113 4.36 -2.96 3.86
CA GLY A 113 4.50 -1.88 2.88
C GLY A 113 5.27 -2.26 1.63
N MET A 114 5.59 -3.54 1.45
CA MET A 114 6.30 -4.06 0.29
C MET A 114 5.34 -4.46 -0.82
N VAL A 115 5.87 -4.60 -2.01
CA VAL A 115 5.21 -5.20 -3.17
C VAL A 115 5.57 -6.68 -3.23
N GLY A 116 4.59 -7.53 -3.49
CA GLY A 116 4.77 -8.98 -3.55
C GLY A 116 4.82 -9.49 -4.98
N HIS A 117 5.77 -10.37 -5.29
CA HIS A 117 5.84 -11.10 -6.54
C HIS A 117 4.97 -12.35 -6.47
N TYR A 118 4.19 -12.60 -7.52
CA TYR A 118 3.46 -13.85 -7.70
C TYR A 118 4.43 -14.95 -8.18
N GLY A 119 5.25 -15.46 -7.29
CA GLY A 119 6.28 -16.46 -7.61
C GLY A 119 5.97 -17.88 -7.15
N GLU A 120 4.84 -18.07 -6.45
CA GLU A 120 4.48 -19.36 -5.85
C GLU A 120 3.10 -19.85 -6.29
N GLY A 121 2.93 -21.18 -6.27
CA GLY A 121 1.65 -21.84 -6.49
C GLY A 121 1.14 -21.79 -7.94
N THR A 122 -0.17 -21.87 -8.10
CA THR A 122 -0.82 -21.91 -9.42
C THR A 122 -0.81 -20.57 -10.17
N LEU A 123 -0.51 -19.49 -9.48
CA LEU A 123 -0.42 -18.13 -10.04
C LEU A 123 1.03 -17.68 -10.24
N ALA A 124 1.97 -18.59 -10.14
CA ALA A 124 3.38 -18.27 -10.30
C ALA A 124 3.66 -17.61 -11.65
N THR A 125 4.37 -16.49 -11.60
CA THR A 125 4.84 -15.75 -12.76
C THR A 125 6.35 -15.75 -12.81
N PRO A 126 6.97 -15.64 -14.01
CA PRO A 126 8.43 -15.65 -14.14
C PRO A 126 9.05 -14.36 -13.60
N MET A 127 10.34 -14.42 -13.30
CA MET A 127 11.15 -13.26 -12.96
C MET A 127 11.39 -12.35 -14.16
N PRO A 128 11.82 -11.08 -13.96
CA PRO A 128 12.01 -10.11 -15.05
C PRO A 128 13.10 -10.52 -16.06
N ASP A 129 14.10 -11.30 -15.65
CA ASP A 129 15.21 -11.79 -16.48
C ASP A 129 14.81 -12.93 -17.43
N ALA A 130 13.61 -13.49 -17.28
CA ALA A 130 13.10 -14.52 -18.18
C ALA A 130 13.01 -13.98 -19.62
N LYS A 131 13.32 -14.85 -20.60
CA LYS A 131 13.29 -14.49 -22.03
C LYS A 131 11.91 -13.99 -22.49
N THR A 132 10.87 -14.58 -21.95
CA THR A 132 9.47 -14.17 -22.14
C THR A 132 8.71 -14.44 -20.86
N GLY A 133 7.65 -13.66 -20.64
CA GLY A 133 6.75 -13.85 -19.52
C GLY A 133 6.18 -12.53 -19.01
N ASN A 134 5.32 -12.65 -18.02
CA ASN A 134 4.64 -11.55 -17.39
C ASN A 134 4.98 -11.52 -15.91
N PHE A 135 5.83 -10.60 -15.49
CA PHE A 135 6.24 -10.44 -14.09
C PHE A 135 5.11 -9.83 -13.29
N GLY A 136 4.44 -10.62 -12.47
CA GLY A 136 3.24 -10.24 -11.74
C GLY A 136 3.54 -9.72 -10.34
N LEU A 137 3.00 -8.55 -10.01
CA LEU A 137 3.18 -7.89 -8.73
C LEU A 137 1.85 -7.51 -8.08
N ALA A 138 1.77 -7.65 -6.75
CA ALA A 138 0.67 -7.19 -5.92
C ALA A 138 1.13 -6.15 -4.92
N GLY A 139 0.31 -5.13 -4.67
CA GLY A 139 0.57 -4.12 -3.66
C GLY A 139 -0.72 -3.54 -3.08
N HIS A 140 -0.66 -3.09 -1.82
CA HIS A 140 -1.78 -2.41 -1.19
C HIS A 140 -2.08 -1.06 -1.83
N ARG A 141 -3.37 -0.69 -1.85
CA ARG A 141 -3.81 0.60 -2.37
C ARG A 141 -4.01 1.67 -1.29
N ASN A 142 -4.64 1.31 -0.18
CA ASN A 142 -5.12 2.29 0.82
C ASN A 142 -4.65 1.99 2.25
N THR A 143 -3.77 1.03 2.44
CA THR A 143 -3.25 0.64 3.76
C THR A 143 -1.78 0.25 3.67
N HIS A 144 -1.11 0.22 4.83
CA HIS A 144 0.23 -0.34 4.98
C HIS A 144 1.24 0.20 3.95
N GLY A 145 1.41 1.52 3.92
CA GLY A 145 2.37 2.18 3.04
C GLY A 145 1.85 2.49 1.63
N GLU A 146 0.74 1.89 1.23
CA GLU A 146 -0.02 2.23 0.01
C GLU A 146 0.83 2.32 -1.28
N PRO A 147 1.71 1.35 -1.57
CA PRO A 147 2.64 1.47 -2.70
C PRO A 147 1.94 1.61 -4.05
N PHE A 148 0.72 1.09 -4.18
CA PHE A 148 -0.07 1.14 -5.41
C PHE A 148 -1.27 2.08 -5.35
N ARG A 149 -1.25 3.05 -4.42
CA ARG A 149 -2.37 3.99 -4.25
C ARG A 149 -2.77 4.68 -5.55
N TYR A 150 -1.80 5.15 -6.31
CA TYR A 150 -2.01 6.01 -7.47
C TYR A 150 -1.64 5.37 -8.80
N ILE A 151 -1.51 4.04 -8.89
CA ILE A 151 -1.20 3.38 -10.18
C ILE A 151 -2.29 3.61 -11.23
N ASN A 152 -3.51 3.99 -10.81
CA ASN A 152 -4.59 4.41 -11.70
C ASN A 152 -4.32 5.74 -12.43
N ARG A 153 -3.28 6.48 -12.05
CA ARG A 153 -2.86 7.72 -12.71
C ARG A 153 -1.79 7.51 -13.78
N LEU A 154 -1.29 6.30 -13.90
CA LEU A 154 -0.33 5.95 -14.93
C LEU A 154 -0.98 6.03 -16.31
N GLN A 155 -0.19 6.48 -17.27
CA GLN A 155 -0.59 6.61 -18.67
C GLN A 155 0.38 5.81 -19.55
N PRO A 156 -0.06 5.40 -20.76
CA PRO A 156 0.82 4.74 -21.71
C PRO A 156 2.12 5.54 -21.93
N GLY A 157 3.25 4.85 -21.78
CA GLY A 157 4.59 5.44 -21.86
C GLY A 157 5.24 5.78 -20.53
N ASP A 158 4.49 5.84 -19.42
CA ASP A 158 5.06 6.07 -18.09
C ASP A 158 5.99 4.90 -17.69
N ALA A 159 7.12 5.24 -17.06
CA ALA A 159 8.14 4.25 -16.70
C ALA A 159 7.77 3.48 -15.44
N ILE A 160 8.05 2.19 -15.47
CA ILE A 160 8.02 1.26 -14.34
C ILE A 160 9.34 0.52 -14.38
N VAL A 161 10.17 0.67 -13.36
CA VAL A 161 11.52 0.10 -13.35
C VAL A 161 11.68 -0.89 -12.21
N VAL A 162 12.16 -2.08 -12.51
CA VAL A 162 12.55 -3.08 -11.53
C VAL A 162 14.06 -3.10 -11.45
N GLU A 163 14.59 -2.76 -10.28
CA GLU A 163 16.01 -2.78 -9.98
C GLU A 163 16.33 -4.04 -9.17
N THR A 164 17.23 -4.86 -9.69
CA THR A 164 17.79 -6.02 -8.99
C THR A 164 19.24 -5.75 -8.64
N GLN A 165 19.91 -6.71 -8.01
CA GLN A 165 21.34 -6.62 -7.70
C GLN A 165 22.20 -6.33 -8.93
N ASP A 166 21.86 -6.94 -10.07
CA ASP A 166 22.73 -6.94 -11.25
C ASP A 166 22.20 -6.10 -12.40
N GLU A 167 20.88 -5.87 -12.46
CA GLU A 167 20.20 -5.33 -13.62
C GLU A 167 19.09 -4.35 -13.29
N TYR A 168 18.83 -3.43 -14.21
CA TYR A 168 17.60 -2.65 -14.32
C TYR A 168 16.74 -3.20 -15.45
N PHE A 169 15.47 -3.43 -15.17
CA PHE A 169 14.46 -3.81 -16.15
C PHE A 169 13.47 -2.65 -16.28
N VAL A 170 13.53 -1.97 -17.41
CA VAL A 170 12.67 -0.80 -17.67
C VAL A 170 11.45 -1.22 -18.49
N TYR A 171 10.29 -1.03 -17.92
CA TYR A 171 9.01 -1.21 -18.58
C TYR A 171 8.38 0.15 -18.86
N LYS A 172 7.57 0.21 -19.92
CA LYS A 172 6.65 1.32 -20.17
C LYS A 172 5.23 0.82 -19.98
N MET A 173 4.44 1.57 -19.22
CA MET A 173 3.00 1.31 -19.08
C MET A 173 2.36 1.25 -20.46
N ALA A 174 1.56 0.24 -20.74
CA ALA A 174 0.91 0.02 -22.01
C ALA A 174 -0.61 0.20 -21.92
N SER A 175 -1.23 -0.40 -20.91
CA SER A 175 -2.69 -0.39 -20.76
C SER A 175 -3.10 -0.63 -19.31
N MET A 176 -4.39 -0.41 -19.05
CA MET A 176 -4.99 -0.54 -17.72
C MET A 176 -6.37 -1.20 -17.84
N LEU A 177 -6.67 -2.08 -16.89
CA LEU A 177 -8.01 -2.58 -16.64
C LEU A 177 -8.50 -2.00 -15.32
N PRO A 178 -9.36 -0.96 -15.34
CA PRO A 178 -9.72 -0.21 -14.14
C PRO A 178 -10.45 -1.03 -13.08
N VAL A 179 -11.24 -2.02 -13.52
CA VAL A 179 -12.05 -2.86 -12.63
C VAL A 179 -12.15 -4.27 -13.19
N THR A 180 -11.80 -5.26 -12.38
CA THR A 180 -12.04 -6.67 -12.68
C THR A 180 -12.31 -7.47 -11.41
N SER A 181 -12.86 -8.68 -11.54
CA SER A 181 -13.08 -9.59 -10.41
C SER A 181 -11.75 -10.02 -9.79
N PRO A 182 -11.68 -10.19 -8.46
CA PRO A 182 -10.53 -10.82 -7.80
C PRO A 182 -10.21 -12.24 -8.31
N SER A 183 -11.22 -12.94 -8.87
CA SER A 183 -11.06 -14.26 -9.46
C SER A 183 -10.52 -14.26 -10.89
N ASN A 184 -10.38 -13.08 -11.52
CA ASN A 184 -9.79 -12.97 -12.85
C ASN A 184 -8.27 -13.08 -12.79
N THR A 185 -7.77 -14.29 -12.70
CA THR A 185 -6.33 -14.58 -12.64
C THR A 185 -5.64 -14.53 -14.00
N SER A 186 -6.43 -14.51 -15.10
CA SER A 186 -5.89 -14.42 -16.46
C SER A 186 -5.11 -13.14 -16.73
N VAL A 187 -5.27 -12.12 -15.90
CA VAL A 187 -4.48 -10.88 -15.94
C VAL A 187 -2.97 -11.12 -15.74
N LEU A 188 -2.60 -12.27 -15.16
CA LEU A 188 -1.22 -12.70 -14.91
C LEU A 188 -0.69 -13.65 -16.00
N ASN A 189 -1.48 -14.02 -16.99
CA ASN A 189 -1.02 -14.88 -18.08
C ASN A 189 0.19 -14.28 -18.80
N ALA A 190 0.99 -15.13 -19.45
CA ALA A 190 2.15 -14.68 -20.24
C ALA A 190 1.78 -13.65 -21.32
N VAL A 191 0.56 -13.79 -21.91
CA VAL A 191 -0.09 -12.80 -22.77
C VAL A 191 -1.46 -12.51 -22.16
N PRO A 192 -1.60 -11.45 -21.33
CA PRO A 192 -2.84 -11.22 -20.60
C PRO A 192 -3.98 -10.79 -21.55
N PRO A 193 -5.16 -11.44 -21.46
CA PRO A 193 -6.34 -10.98 -22.19
C PRO A 193 -6.73 -9.55 -21.77
N GLY A 194 -7.07 -8.72 -22.74
CA GLY A 194 -7.47 -7.33 -22.51
C GLY A 194 -6.30 -6.34 -22.34
N SER A 195 -5.07 -6.82 -22.31
CA SER A 195 -3.88 -5.96 -22.22
C SER A 195 -3.53 -5.24 -23.54
N GLY A 196 -4.03 -5.76 -24.66
CA GLY A 196 -3.61 -5.34 -26.00
C GLY A 196 -2.38 -6.07 -26.53
N PHE A 197 -1.74 -6.92 -25.70
CA PHE A 197 -0.64 -7.75 -26.16
C PHE A 197 -1.17 -8.95 -26.96
N THR A 198 -0.50 -9.28 -28.04
CA THR A 198 -0.93 -10.33 -28.97
C THR A 198 0.06 -11.47 -29.11
N GLN A 199 1.29 -11.29 -28.62
CA GLN A 199 2.37 -12.26 -28.75
C GLN A 199 3.14 -12.41 -27.43
N PRO A 200 3.83 -13.53 -27.22
CA PRO A 200 4.78 -13.65 -26.11
C PRO A 200 5.80 -12.52 -26.13
N GLY A 201 6.07 -11.94 -24.97
CA GLY A 201 6.98 -10.83 -24.79
C GLY A 201 7.44 -10.78 -23.35
N ARG A 202 8.07 -9.68 -22.96
CA ARG A 202 8.48 -9.43 -21.56
C ARG A 202 7.59 -8.33 -21.00
N TYR A 203 6.68 -8.73 -20.12
CA TYR A 203 5.62 -7.90 -19.59
C TYR A 203 5.69 -7.79 -18.07
N ILE A 204 5.06 -6.77 -17.53
CA ILE A 204 4.83 -6.59 -16.10
C ILE A 204 3.34 -6.35 -15.85
N THR A 205 2.84 -6.90 -14.75
CA THR A 205 1.48 -6.67 -14.28
C THR A 205 1.52 -6.15 -12.84
N LEU A 206 0.90 -4.99 -12.60
CA LEU A 206 0.66 -4.47 -11.26
C LEU A 206 -0.80 -4.71 -10.90
N THR A 207 -1.05 -5.32 -9.74
CA THR A 207 -2.40 -5.61 -9.25
C THR A 207 -2.65 -4.93 -7.90
N THR A 208 -3.79 -4.29 -7.75
CA THR A 208 -4.22 -3.70 -6.49
C THR A 208 -5.74 -3.72 -6.33
N CYS A 209 -6.22 -3.36 -5.16
CA CYS A 209 -7.65 -3.30 -4.85
C CYS A 209 -8.33 -2.06 -5.45
N THR A 210 -9.61 -2.17 -5.78
CA THR A 210 -10.44 -1.04 -6.22
C THR A 210 -11.92 -1.31 -5.88
N PRO A 211 -12.79 -0.28 -5.66
CA PRO A 211 -12.47 1.14 -5.41
C PRO A 211 -11.58 1.36 -4.18
N GLU A 212 -11.11 2.60 -4.00
CA GLU A 212 -10.34 2.96 -2.80
C GLU A 212 -11.11 2.58 -1.53
N PHE A 213 -10.36 2.14 -0.51
CA PHE A 213 -10.87 1.67 0.79
C PHE A 213 -11.77 0.43 0.73
N THR A 214 -11.75 -0.30 -0.38
CA THR A 214 -12.43 -1.60 -0.52
C THR A 214 -11.50 -2.65 -1.12
N SER A 215 -11.88 -3.93 -0.96
CA SER A 215 -11.19 -5.06 -1.60
C SER A 215 -12.10 -5.79 -2.62
N LYS A 216 -13.19 -5.14 -3.03
CA LYS A 216 -14.26 -5.76 -3.82
C LYS A 216 -13.80 -6.20 -5.21
N TYR A 217 -13.00 -5.35 -5.86
CA TYR A 217 -12.49 -5.57 -7.22
C TYR A 217 -10.98 -5.39 -7.26
N ARG A 218 -10.40 -5.60 -8.45
CA ARG A 218 -8.99 -5.36 -8.74
C ARG A 218 -8.84 -4.34 -9.86
N LEU A 219 -7.82 -3.50 -9.71
CA LEU A 219 -7.27 -2.61 -10.73
C LEU A 219 -5.97 -3.24 -11.23
N ILE A 220 -5.80 -3.30 -12.54
CA ILE A 220 -4.65 -3.91 -13.20
C ILE A 220 -3.97 -2.88 -14.09
N VAL A 221 -2.65 -2.83 -14.02
CA VAL A 221 -1.81 -2.05 -14.94
C VAL A 221 -0.84 -3.01 -15.61
N TRP A 222 -0.74 -2.93 -16.93
CA TRP A 222 0.21 -3.71 -17.73
C TRP A 222 1.26 -2.82 -18.35
N GLY A 223 2.49 -3.32 -18.38
CA GLY A 223 3.62 -2.69 -19.02
C GLY A 223 4.40 -3.66 -19.89
N LYS A 224 5.12 -3.11 -20.85
CA LYS A 224 6.01 -3.86 -21.76
C LYS A 224 7.44 -3.42 -21.54
N MET A 225 8.36 -4.38 -21.45
CA MET A 225 9.78 -4.10 -21.32
C MET A 225 10.33 -3.42 -22.56
N VAL A 226 11.09 -2.37 -22.35
CA VAL A 226 11.76 -1.60 -23.40
C VAL A 226 13.27 -1.58 -23.27
N GLU A 227 13.81 -1.84 -22.07
CA GLU A 227 15.23 -1.83 -21.81
C GLU A 227 15.58 -2.84 -20.71
N GLU A 228 16.70 -3.54 -20.88
CA GLU A 228 17.40 -4.30 -19.84
C GLU A 228 18.82 -3.75 -19.77
N ARG A 229 19.24 -3.32 -18.57
CA ARG A 229 20.49 -2.58 -18.43
C ARG A 229 21.27 -3.08 -17.23
N PRO A 230 22.50 -3.56 -17.40
CA PRO A 230 23.38 -3.94 -16.29
C PRO A 230 23.60 -2.76 -15.33
N ARG A 231 23.53 -2.98 -14.02
CA ARG A 231 23.78 -1.93 -13.02
C ARG A 231 25.18 -1.32 -13.16
N SER A 232 26.16 -2.06 -13.64
CA SER A 232 27.50 -1.58 -13.94
C SER A 232 27.56 -0.43 -14.95
N LYS A 233 26.52 -0.30 -15.78
CA LYS A 233 26.38 0.81 -16.75
C LYS A 233 25.67 2.04 -16.18
N GLY A 234 25.34 2.04 -14.89
CA GLY A 234 24.63 3.13 -14.23
C GLY A 234 23.12 3.08 -14.41
N LYS A 235 22.42 4.01 -13.76
CA LYS A 235 20.97 4.09 -13.80
C LYS A 235 20.44 4.35 -15.20
N PRO A 236 19.29 3.75 -15.58
CA PRO A 236 18.62 4.08 -16.83
C PRO A 236 18.06 5.50 -16.82
N ASP A 237 17.86 6.08 -18.00
CA ASP A 237 17.37 7.46 -18.14
C ASP A 237 16.02 7.68 -17.40
N ALA A 238 15.17 6.66 -17.40
CA ALA A 238 13.89 6.68 -16.66
C ALA A 238 14.03 6.93 -15.15
N LEU A 239 15.21 6.82 -14.55
CA LEU A 239 15.48 7.07 -13.13
C LEU A 239 16.35 8.33 -12.89
N VAL A 240 16.72 9.07 -13.91
CA VAL A 240 17.57 10.28 -13.80
C VAL A 240 16.87 11.55 -14.32
N GLU A 241 15.72 11.40 -14.98
CA GLU A 241 14.80 12.47 -15.34
C GLU A 241 13.89 12.77 -14.12
#